data_dc66ff6de9beb23c1e1d5d2aa2ba2bb8
#
_entry.id   dc66ff6de9beb23c1e1d5d2aa2ba2bb8
#
_cell.length_a   1.000
_cell.length_b   1.000
_cell.length_c   1.000
_cell.angle_alpha   90.00
_cell.angle_beta   90.00
_cell.angle_gamma   90.00
#
_symmetry.space_group_name_H-M   'P 1'
#
loop_
_entity.id
_entity.type
_entity.pdbx_description
1 polymer ?
#
loop_
_entity_poly.entity_id
_entity_poly.type
_entity_poly.pdbx_seq_one_letter_code
_entity_poly.pdbx_strand_id
1 'polypeptide(L)'
;MIRDACLTRASGTAERDAALAMLDHRTGRKPATLGADKAYDAASFVTALRERRVTPHIAPNRALSRHGVERHSEIDGRTTRHPGYEISQRIRKRIEGVFGWTKAAAGMRQTRFRGLERVGWGFTIVATACNLIRLPKLLGATA
;
A
#
# COMPACT_ATOMS: atom_id res chain seq x y z
N MET A 1 10.15 3.29 -6.39
CA MET A 1 10.50 1.86 -6.51
C MET A 1 9.62 1.05 -5.58
N ILE A 2 9.28 -0.18 -5.97
CA ILE A 2 8.65 -1.16 -5.08
C ILE A 2 9.76 -1.67 -4.15
N ARG A 3 9.55 -1.54 -2.85
CA ARG A 3 10.54 -1.94 -1.84
C ARG A 3 10.26 -3.34 -1.29
N ASP A 4 8.98 -3.66 -1.15
CA ASP A 4 8.51 -4.93 -0.64
C ASP A 4 7.21 -5.32 -1.36
N ALA A 5 6.93 -6.61 -1.45
CA ALA A 5 5.74 -7.15 -2.09
C ALA A 5 5.35 -8.45 -1.38
N CYS A 6 4.08 -8.54 -1.00
CA CYS A 6 3.53 -9.70 -0.32
C CYS A 6 2.27 -10.18 -1.05
N LEU A 7 2.18 -11.47 -1.30
CA LEU A 7 0.97 -12.12 -1.80
C LEU A 7 0.29 -12.88 -0.66
N THR A 8 -0.99 -12.60 -0.47
CA THR A 8 -1.81 -13.27 0.54
C THR A 8 -3.06 -13.88 -0.10
N ARG A 9 -3.73 -14.76 0.62
CA ARG A 9 -5.09 -15.20 0.23
C ARG A 9 -6.04 -14.03 0.46
N ALA A 10 -7.01 -13.85 -0.46
CA ALA A 10 -8.02 -12.82 -0.32
C ALA A 10 -8.86 -13.05 0.95
N SER A 11 -8.89 -12.03 1.81
CA SER A 11 -9.77 -11.94 2.98
C SER A 11 -10.13 -10.47 3.21
N GLY A 12 -11.07 -10.18 4.08
CA GLY A 12 -11.46 -8.81 4.42
C GLY A 12 -10.36 -7.99 5.11
N THR A 13 -9.31 -8.63 5.63
CA THR A 13 -8.19 -7.99 6.36
C THR A 13 -6.84 -8.19 5.70
N ALA A 14 -6.71 -9.11 4.75
CA ALA A 14 -5.44 -9.57 4.18
C ALA A 14 -4.48 -8.44 3.75
N GLU A 15 -5.01 -7.39 3.13
CA GLU A 15 -4.18 -6.27 2.68
C GLU A 15 -3.60 -5.48 3.86
N ARG A 16 -4.39 -5.29 4.92
CA ARG A 16 -3.94 -4.61 6.14
C ARG A 16 -2.91 -5.43 6.90
N ASP A 17 -3.15 -6.74 7.01
CA ASP A 17 -2.25 -7.68 7.68
C ASP A 17 -0.92 -7.77 6.93
N ALA A 18 -0.95 -7.84 5.59
CA ALA A 18 0.24 -7.79 4.74
C ALA A 18 1.01 -6.48 4.91
N ALA A 19 0.32 -5.34 4.98
CA ALA A 19 0.95 -4.05 5.18
C ALA A 19 1.69 -3.97 6.53
N LEU A 20 1.10 -4.49 7.61
CA LEU A 20 1.75 -4.56 8.92
C LEU A 20 2.98 -5.49 8.88
N ALA A 21 2.86 -6.67 8.28
CA ALA A 21 3.98 -7.61 8.13
C ALA A 21 5.15 -6.97 7.34
N MET A 22 4.87 -6.29 6.22
CA MET A 22 5.91 -5.56 5.46
C MET A 22 6.55 -4.43 6.26
N LEU A 23 5.80 -3.77 7.16
CA LEU A 23 6.35 -2.75 8.05
C LEU A 23 7.27 -3.35 9.11
N ASP A 24 6.97 -4.55 9.60
CA ASP A 24 7.78 -5.27 10.59
C ASP A 24 9.13 -5.73 9.99
N HIS A 25 9.21 -5.96 8.67
CA HIS A 25 10.47 -6.23 7.96
C HIS A 25 11.32 -4.97 7.74
N ARG A 26 10.82 -3.80 8.11
CA ARG A 26 11.53 -2.56 7.89
C ARG A 26 12.74 -2.44 8.81
N THR A 27 13.93 -2.29 8.23
CA THR A 27 15.14 -2.00 8.98
C THR A 27 15.14 -0.55 9.47
N GLY A 28 15.33 -0.36 10.77
CA GLY A 28 15.44 0.95 11.41
C GLY A 28 14.16 1.41 12.09
N ARG A 29 14.34 2.18 13.20
CA ARG A 29 13.26 2.68 14.06
C ARG A 29 12.88 4.14 13.78
N LYS A 30 13.30 4.70 12.64
CA LYS A 30 12.95 6.10 12.28
C LYS A 30 11.44 6.20 12.08
N PRO A 31 10.81 7.30 12.53
CA PRO A 31 9.41 7.56 12.21
C PRO A 31 9.16 7.50 10.71
N ALA A 32 8.03 6.97 10.31
CA ALA A 32 7.64 6.85 8.92
C ALA A 32 6.17 7.22 8.72
N THR A 33 5.77 7.40 7.48
CA THR A 33 4.38 7.61 7.10
C THR A 33 3.92 6.48 6.18
N LEU A 34 2.68 6.03 6.33
CA LEU A 34 2.02 5.09 5.43
C LEU A 34 0.87 5.78 4.72
N GLY A 35 1.01 5.99 3.41
CA GLY A 35 -0.08 6.48 2.57
C GLY A 35 -0.93 5.32 2.07
N ALA A 36 -2.22 5.31 2.39
CA ALA A 36 -3.16 4.27 1.96
C ALA A 36 -4.54 4.87 1.62
N ASP A 37 -5.39 4.08 0.99
CA ASP A 37 -6.76 4.46 0.66
C ASP A 37 -7.71 4.32 1.86
N LYS A 38 -8.97 4.70 1.67
CA LYS A 38 -9.99 4.68 2.72
C LYS A 38 -10.34 3.27 3.25
N ALA A 39 -10.00 2.19 2.53
CA ALA A 39 -10.24 0.83 3.00
C ALA A 39 -9.34 0.45 4.18
N TYR A 40 -8.23 1.18 4.33
CA TYR A 40 -7.30 1.01 5.45
C TYR A 40 -7.69 1.84 6.70
N ASP A 41 -8.74 2.67 6.64
CA ASP A 41 -9.26 3.41 7.80
C ASP A 41 -10.09 2.47 8.69
N ALA A 42 -9.40 1.70 9.49
CA ALA A 42 -9.93 0.78 10.49
C ALA A 42 -9.19 0.99 11.81
N ALA A 43 -9.93 1.06 12.91
CA ALA A 43 -9.40 1.40 14.24
C ALA A 43 -8.20 0.52 14.62
N SER A 44 -8.32 -0.79 14.48
CA SER A 44 -7.25 -1.74 14.78
C SER A 44 -5.99 -1.50 13.97
N PHE A 45 -6.13 -1.21 12.66
CA PHE A 45 -5.01 -0.97 11.78
C PHE A 45 -4.32 0.37 12.10
N VAL A 46 -5.08 1.43 12.32
CA VAL A 46 -4.55 2.75 12.68
C VAL A 46 -3.80 2.70 14.02
N THR A 47 -4.34 1.99 15.01
CA THR A 47 -3.67 1.75 16.29
C THR A 47 -2.36 1.00 16.10
N ALA A 48 -2.36 -0.10 15.36
CA ALA A 48 -1.17 -0.90 15.07
C ALA A 48 -0.07 -0.12 14.34
N LEU A 49 -0.44 0.83 13.46
CA LEU A 49 0.53 1.74 12.82
C LEU A 49 1.16 2.69 13.84
N ARG A 50 0.35 3.29 14.71
CA ARG A 50 0.84 4.24 15.74
C ARG A 50 1.78 3.57 16.72
N GLU A 51 1.51 2.33 17.15
CA GLU A 51 2.39 1.51 17.97
C GLU A 51 3.76 1.28 17.31
N ARG A 52 3.79 1.14 15.98
CA ARG A 52 5.00 1.00 15.17
C ARG A 52 5.69 2.33 14.84
N ARG A 53 5.23 3.44 15.42
CA ARG A 53 5.69 4.81 15.11
C ARG A 53 5.56 5.15 13.61
N VAL A 54 4.48 4.67 12.99
CA VAL A 54 4.11 4.97 11.62
C VAL A 54 2.89 5.88 11.63
N THR A 55 3.03 7.06 11.01
CA THR A 55 1.92 8.02 10.90
C THR A 55 0.98 7.57 9.77
N PRO A 56 -0.32 7.37 10.07
CA PRO A 56 -1.30 6.91 9.07
C PRO A 56 -1.74 8.06 8.15
N HIS A 57 -1.15 8.20 6.98
CA HIS A 57 -1.64 9.11 5.93
C HIS A 57 -2.73 8.42 5.08
N ILE A 58 -3.80 7.97 5.74
CA ILE A 58 -4.91 7.22 5.16
C ILE A 58 -6.04 8.19 4.82
N ALA A 59 -6.75 7.97 3.72
CA ALA A 59 -7.93 8.75 3.39
C ALA A 59 -9.08 8.41 4.37
N PRO A 60 -9.73 9.41 5.02
CA PRO A 60 -10.81 9.12 5.97
C PRO A 60 -11.99 8.43 5.30
N ASN A 61 -12.51 7.41 5.95
CA ASN A 61 -13.69 6.69 5.50
C ASN A 61 -14.95 7.20 6.19
N ARG A 62 -15.57 8.21 5.61
CA ARG A 62 -16.84 8.82 6.07
C ARG A 62 -18.05 8.30 5.32
N ALA A 63 -17.95 7.11 4.70
CA ALA A 63 -19.08 6.53 3.99
C ALA A 63 -20.21 6.20 4.96
N LEU A 64 -21.44 6.43 4.55
CA LEU A 64 -22.62 5.97 5.27
C LEU A 64 -22.64 4.44 5.30
N SER A 65 -22.95 3.88 6.46
CA SER A 65 -23.21 2.45 6.58
C SER A 65 -24.49 2.08 5.83
N ARG A 66 -24.75 0.79 5.63
CA ARG A 66 -26.01 0.29 5.05
C ARG A 66 -27.26 0.77 5.81
N HIS A 67 -27.11 1.17 7.06
CA HIS A 67 -28.18 1.68 7.94
C HIS A 67 -28.19 3.21 8.08
N GLY A 68 -27.50 3.94 7.17
CA GLY A 68 -27.48 5.40 7.17
C GLY A 68 -26.62 6.04 8.28
N VAL A 69 -25.86 5.24 9.04
CA VAL A 69 -24.96 5.75 10.09
C VAL A 69 -23.60 6.07 9.46
N GLU A 70 -23.12 7.29 9.70
CA GLU A 70 -21.78 7.70 9.26
C GLU A 70 -20.70 6.87 9.99
N ARG A 71 -19.74 6.35 9.24
CA ARG A 71 -18.59 5.64 9.81
C ARG A 71 -17.69 6.63 10.51
N HIS A 72 -17.32 6.31 11.73
CA HIS A 72 -16.28 7.04 12.44
C HIS A 72 -14.93 6.74 11.83
N SER A 73 -14.22 7.80 11.40
CA SER A 73 -12.85 7.69 10.91
C SER A 73 -11.86 7.86 12.06
N GLU A 74 -10.85 7.01 12.11
CA GLU A 74 -9.73 7.15 13.06
C GLU A 74 -8.68 8.19 12.61
N ILE A 75 -8.86 8.75 11.42
CA ILE A 75 -7.98 9.78 10.86
C ILE A 75 -8.54 11.16 11.23
N ASP A 76 -7.84 11.81 12.14
CA ASP A 76 -8.23 13.09 12.72
C ASP A 76 -7.36 14.27 12.23
N GLY A 77 -7.67 15.48 12.72
CA GLY A 77 -6.95 16.70 12.41
C GLY A 77 -5.47 16.68 12.81
N ARG A 78 -5.06 15.82 13.76
CA ARG A 78 -3.64 15.67 14.14
C ARG A 78 -2.80 15.17 12.98
N THR A 79 -3.41 14.34 12.11
CA THR A 79 -2.75 13.80 10.91
C THR A 79 -2.98 14.70 9.70
N THR A 80 -4.21 15.12 9.44
CA THR A 80 -4.60 15.79 8.18
C THR A 80 -4.10 17.22 8.06
N ARG A 81 -3.82 17.92 9.18
CA ARG A 81 -3.30 19.29 9.19
C ARG A 81 -1.86 19.43 8.66
N HIS A 82 -1.11 18.33 8.58
CA HIS A 82 0.27 18.39 8.15
C HIS A 82 0.39 18.43 6.62
N PRO A 83 1.23 19.33 6.04
CA PRO A 83 1.40 19.43 4.59
C PRO A 83 1.82 18.10 3.94
N GLY A 84 2.57 17.28 4.67
CA GLY A 84 2.97 15.94 4.22
C GLY A 84 1.80 14.99 3.97
N TYR A 85 0.65 15.22 4.60
CA TYR A 85 -0.55 14.40 4.38
C TYR A 85 -1.06 14.54 2.94
N GLU A 86 -1.25 15.75 2.45
CA GLU A 86 -1.72 16.00 1.08
C GLU A 86 -0.73 15.45 0.04
N ILE A 87 0.56 15.63 0.29
CA ILE A 87 1.62 15.07 -0.56
C ILE A 87 1.50 13.56 -0.62
N SER A 88 1.34 12.89 0.53
CA SER A 88 1.16 11.43 0.60
C SER A 88 -0.09 10.98 -0.15
N GLN A 89 -1.22 11.67 -0.01
CA GLN A 89 -2.46 11.33 -0.71
C GLN A 89 -2.33 11.45 -2.23
N ARG A 90 -1.57 12.42 -2.72
CA ARG A 90 -1.27 12.59 -4.14
C ARG A 90 -0.30 11.51 -4.66
N ILE A 91 0.75 11.22 -3.89
CA ILE A 91 1.81 10.27 -4.29
C ILE A 91 1.31 8.83 -4.27
N ARG A 92 0.41 8.46 -3.33
CA ARG A 92 -0.10 7.08 -3.24
C ARG A 92 -0.73 6.58 -4.53
N LYS A 93 -1.33 7.47 -5.33
CA LYS A 93 -1.90 7.12 -6.64
C LYS A 93 -0.88 6.51 -7.61
N ARG A 94 0.41 6.73 -7.39
CA ARG A 94 1.47 6.13 -8.21
C ARG A 94 1.52 4.60 -8.10
N ILE A 95 1.00 4.03 -7.01
CA ILE A 95 0.92 2.57 -6.85
C ILE A 95 -0.12 1.96 -7.80
N GLU A 96 -1.18 2.71 -8.12
CA GLU A 96 -2.20 2.28 -9.08
C GLU A 96 -1.58 2.06 -10.48
N GLY A 97 -0.63 2.93 -10.88
CA GLY A 97 0.13 2.76 -12.11
C GLY A 97 1.01 1.50 -12.11
N VAL A 98 1.56 1.12 -10.95
CA VAL A 98 2.32 -0.13 -10.80
C VAL A 98 1.41 -1.33 -11.00
N PHE A 99 0.26 -1.35 -10.32
CA PHE A 99 -0.72 -2.43 -10.48
C PHE A 99 -1.31 -2.49 -11.88
N GLY A 100 -1.56 -1.34 -12.51
CA GLY A 100 -2.00 -1.25 -13.90
C GLY A 100 -1.00 -1.91 -14.84
N TRP A 101 0.28 -1.57 -14.72
CA TRP A 101 1.36 -2.16 -15.50
C TRP A 101 1.50 -3.67 -15.24
N THR A 102 1.44 -4.09 -13.98
CA THR A 102 1.51 -5.50 -13.58
C THR A 102 0.41 -6.33 -14.23
N LYS A 103 -0.79 -5.79 -14.28
CA LYS A 103 -1.94 -6.47 -14.89
C LYS A 103 -1.88 -6.47 -16.42
N ALA A 104 -1.52 -5.35 -17.03
CA ALA A 104 -1.58 -5.18 -18.48
C ALA A 104 -0.33 -5.72 -19.19
N ALA A 105 0.86 -5.26 -18.79
CA ALA A 105 2.11 -5.57 -19.49
C ALA A 105 2.77 -6.86 -18.98
N ALA A 106 2.68 -7.15 -17.68
CA ALA A 106 3.31 -8.32 -17.10
C ALA A 106 2.39 -9.56 -17.03
N GLY A 107 1.20 -9.49 -17.60
CA GLY A 107 0.29 -10.63 -17.73
C GLY A 107 -0.28 -11.16 -16.40
N MET A 108 -0.18 -10.40 -15.30
CA MET A 108 -0.66 -10.83 -13.98
C MET A 108 -2.17 -10.63 -13.78
N ARG A 109 -2.91 -10.28 -14.83
CA ARG A 109 -4.38 -10.20 -14.77
C ARG A 109 -5.01 -11.56 -14.50
N GLN A 110 -4.41 -12.60 -15.07
CA GLN A 110 -4.73 -14.00 -14.80
C GLN A 110 -3.42 -14.76 -14.70
N THR A 111 -3.11 -15.24 -13.51
CA THR A 111 -1.91 -16.06 -13.34
C THR A 111 -2.09 -17.45 -13.92
N ARG A 112 -1.06 -17.97 -14.59
CA ARG A 112 -0.96 -19.36 -15.03
C ARG A 112 -0.45 -20.28 -13.94
N PHE A 113 0.08 -19.73 -12.87
CA PHE A 113 0.60 -20.49 -11.75
C PHE A 113 -0.52 -20.85 -10.76
N ARG A 114 -0.40 -21.99 -10.12
CA ARG A 114 -1.30 -22.45 -9.06
C ARG A 114 -0.53 -22.54 -7.74
N GLY A 115 -1.20 -22.21 -6.64
CA GLY A 115 -0.60 -22.19 -5.30
C GLY A 115 0.03 -20.86 -4.96
N LEU A 116 -0.11 -20.48 -3.66
CA LEU A 116 0.30 -19.19 -3.15
C LEU A 116 1.80 -18.91 -3.37
N GLU A 117 2.62 -19.92 -3.14
CA GLU A 117 4.07 -19.84 -3.28
C GLU A 117 4.50 -19.49 -4.71
N ARG A 118 4.03 -20.26 -5.70
CA ARG A 118 4.41 -20.05 -7.11
C ARG A 118 3.88 -18.72 -7.65
N VAL A 119 2.67 -18.36 -7.29
CA VAL A 119 2.09 -17.05 -7.68
C VAL A 119 2.86 -15.92 -7.00
N GLY A 120 3.22 -16.07 -5.73
CA GLY A 120 4.04 -15.11 -4.98
C GLY A 120 5.41 -14.92 -5.62
N TRP A 121 6.05 -16.02 -6.01
CA TRP A 121 7.34 -15.94 -6.72
C TRP A 121 7.23 -15.18 -8.05
N GLY A 122 6.22 -15.52 -8.85
CA GLY A 122 5.93 -14.79 -10.09
C GLY A 122 5.66 -13.30 -9.86
N PHE A 123 4.91 -12.95 -8.81
CA PHE A 123 4.64 -11.56 -8.44
C PHE A 123 5.91 -10.81 -8.03
N THR A 124 6.81 -11.44 -7.29
CA THR A 124 8.10 -10.87 -6.90
C THR A 124 8.99 -10.58 -8.10
N ILE A 125 9.05 -11.50 -9.09
CA ILE A 125 9.79 -11.28 -10.34
C ILE A 125 9.22 -10.08 -11.09
N VAL A 126 7.90 -9.99 -11.22
CA VAL A 126 7.23 -8.88 -11.91
C VAL A 126 7.49 -7.55 -11.18
N ALA A 127 7.46 -7.53 -9.86
CA ALA A 127 7.80 -6.35 -9.06
C ALA A 127 9.26 -5.92 -9.30
N THR A 128 10.17 -6.87 -9.37
CA THR A 128 11.60 -6.63 -9.69
C THR A 128 11.77 -6.06 -11.10
N ALA A 129 11.13 -6.65 -12.08
CA ALA A 129 11.14 -6.15 -13.46
C ALA A 129 10.61 -4.71 -13.57
N CYS A 130 9.50 -4.42 -12.87
CA CYS A 130 8.96 -3.07 -12.79
C CYS A 130 9.99 -2.06 -12.22
N ASN A 131 10.74 -2.46 -11.21
CA ASN A 131 11.80 -1.63 -10.63
C ASN A 131 12.95 -1.41 -11.61
N LEU A 132 13.40 -2.46 -12.30
CA LEU A 132 14.48 -2.38 -13.29
C LEU A 132 14.13 -1.44 -14.44
N ILE A 133 12.92 -1.53 -15.00
CA ILE A 133 12.44 -0.65 -16.07
C ILE A 133 12.40 0.82 -15.63
N ARG A 134 12.13 1.09 -14.35
CA ARG A 134 12.03 2.44 -13.80
C ARG A 134 13.39 3.01 -13.34
N LEU A 135 14.36 2.15 -13.11
CA LEU A 135 15.66 2.54 -12.55
C LEU A 135 16.37 3.61 -13.40
N PRO A 136 16.47 3.50 -14.74
CA PRO A 136 17.13 4.52 -15.56
C PRO A 136 16.53 5.92 -15.35
N LYS A 137 15.20 6.03 -15.34
CA LYS A 137 14.51 7.32 -15.09
C LYS A 137 14.79 7.90 -13.70
N LEU A 138 14.97 7.03 -12.70
CA LEU A 138 15.25 7.46 -11.33
C LEU A 138 16.71 7.89 -11.16
N LEU A 139 17.62 7.38 -11.96
CA LEU A 139 19.02 7.74 -11.96
C LEU A 139 19.35 8.92 -12.90
N GLY A 140 18.33 9.53 -13.52
CA GLY A 140 18.53 10.63 -14.47
C GLY A 140 19.15 10.19 -15.80
N ALA A 141 19.23 8.90 -16.07
CA ALA A 141 19.65 8.40 -17.37
C ALA A 141 18.51 8.68 -18.37
N THR A 142 18.71 9.66 -19.21
CA THR A 142 17.87 9.89 -20.40
C THR A 142 18.12 8.76 -21.38
N ALA A 143 17.04 8.06 -21.76
CA ALA A 143 17.08 7.20 -22.92
C ALA A 143 17.03 8.05 -24.19
#